data_b86f7e5b816af483c746643f344ee008
#
_entry.id   b86f7e5b816af483c746643f344ee008
#
_cell.length_a   1.000
_cell.length_b   1.000
_cell.length_c   1.000
_cell.angle_alpha   90.00
_cell.angle_beta   90.00
_cell.angle_gamma   90.00
#
_symmetry.space_group_name_H-M   'P 1'
#
loop_
_entity.id
_entity.type
_entity.pdbx_description
1 polymer ?
#
loop_
_entity_poly.entity_id
_entity_poly.type
_entity_poly.pdbx_seq_one_letter_code
_entity_poly.pdbx_strand_id
1 'polypeptide(L)'
;MNTATKPAIDNAAQIEMKRNSIAWEYKYQLLSFMTEYETLEQYEHQKAALMRRAEYSTELLHILDTRRAVEMMEEFKAENERLKDRISEQKRILTYKAKYLMRAVEFLKEVDIQATSPALEIAAKFLND
;
A
#
# COMPACT_ATOMS: atom_id res chain seq x y z
N MET A 1 -29.82 1.63 46.25
CA MET A 1 -28.85 2.20 45.30
C MET A 1 -27.87 1.12 44.83
N ASN A 2 -27.90 0.78 43.57
CA ASN A 2 -27.05 -0.28 42.99
C ASN A 2 -25.76 0.26 42.41
N THR A 3 -24.96 0.95 43.21
CA THR A 3 -23.71 1.52 42.76
C THR A 3 -22.63 0.48 42.44
N ALA A 4 -22.75 -0.74 43.04
CA ALA A 4 -21.80 -1.83 42.77
C ALA A 4 -22.05 -2.54 41.44
N THR A 5 -23.27 -2.58 40.93
CA THR A 5 -23.62 -3.24 39.67
C THR A 5 -23.35 -2.34 38.45
N LYS A 6 -23.56 -1.05 38.62
CA LYS A 6 -23.39 -0.05 37.53
C LYS A 6 -21.95 0.06 37.03
N PRO A 7 -20.89 0.11 37.88
CA PRO A 7 -19.51 0.13 37.37
C PRO A 7 -19.14 -1.10 36.56
N ALA A 8 -19.64 -2.30 36.91
CA ALA A 8 -19.36 -3.52 36.15
C ALA A 8 -20.03 -3.50 34.79
N ILE A 9 -21.25 -2.98 34.66
CA ILE A 9 -21.95 -2.80 33.39
C ILE A 9 -21.23 -1.76 32.53
N ASP A 10 -20.85 -0.63 33.13
CA ASP A 10 -20.13 0.42 32.43
C ASP A 10 -18.76 -0.09 31.91
N ASN A 11 -18.05 -0.91 32.68
CA ASN A 11 -16.81 -1.53 32.28
C ASN A 11 -16.98 -2.48 31.07
N ALA A 12 -18.03 -3.32 31.12
CA ALA A 12 -18.33 -4.23 30.01
C ALA A 12 -18.68 -3.46 28.74
N ALA A 13 -19.49 -2.41 28.86
CA ALA A 13 -19.82 -1.54 27.72
C ALA A 13 -18.61 -0.82 27.18
N GLN A 14 -17.74 -0.33 28.03
CA GLN A 14 -16.50 0.35 27.63
C GLN A 14 -15.53 -0.59 26.91
N ILE A 15 -15.39 -1.83 27.39
CA ILE A 15 -14.59 -2.86 26.74
C ILE A 15 -15.12 -3.16 25.34
N GLU A 16 -16.44 -3.34 25.21
CA GLU A 16 -17.10 -3.57 23.93
C GLU A 16 -16.87 -2.42 22.95
N MET A 17 -17.04 -1.19 23.40
CA MET A 17 -16.78 0.01 22.58
C MET A 17 -15.33 0.09 22.15
N LYS A 18 -14.39 -0.23 23.05
CA LYS A 18 -12.96 -0.24 22.74
C LYS A 18 -12.63 -1.28 21.69
N ARG A 19 -13.17 -2.50 21.83
CA ARG A 19 -12.99 -3.57 20.84
C ARG A 19 -13.51 -3.17 19.47
N ASN A 20 -14.70 -2.57 19.41
CA ASN A 20 -15.29 -2.10 18.17
C ASN A 20 -14.47 -0.99 17.53
N SER A 21 -13.98 -0.05 18.31
CA SER A 21 -13.12 1.05 17.84
C SER A 21 -11.81 0.53 17.25
N ILE A 22 -11.17 -0.43 17.91
CA ILE A 22 -9.93 -1.04 17.44
C ILE A 22 -10.18 -1.83 16.15
N ALA A 23 -11.29 -2.57 16.07
CA ALA A 23 -11.65 -3.31 14.86
C ALA A 23 -11.90 -2.38 13.68
N TRP A 24 -12.55 -1.23 13.90
CA TRP A 24 -12.74 -0.18 12.89
C TRP A 24 -11.42 0.39 12.43
N GLU A 25 -10.52 0.71 13.34
CA GLU A 25 -9.19 1.23 13.04
C GLU A 25 -8.41 0.25 12.18
N TYR A 26 -8.44 -1.03 12.53
CA TYR A 26 -7.81 -2.08 11.74
C TYR A 26 -8.36 -2.13 10.30
N LYS A 27 -9.68 -2.15 10.16
CA LYS A 27 -10.32 -2.17 8.83
C LYS A 27 -9.95 -0.96 7.99
N TYR A 28 -9.93 0.21 8.61
CA TYR A 28 -9.53 1.45 7.94
C TYR A 28 -8.07 1.39 7.49
N GLN A 29 -7.16 0.98 8.34
CA GLN A 29 -5.75 0.89 8.02
C GLN A 29 -5.48 -0.18 6.95
N LEU A 30 -6.19 -1.30 7.01
CA LEU A 30 -6.11 -2.34 5.99
C LEU A 30 -6.54 -1.81 4.62
N LEU A 31 -7.68 -1.14 4.55
CA LEU A 31 -8.19 -0.55 3.31
C LEU A 31 -7.23 0.51 2.78
N SER A 32 -6.74 1.38 3.64
CA SER A 32 -5.78 2.43 3.27
C SER A 32 -4.49 1.84 2.69
N PHE A 33 -3.96 0.80 3.32
CA PHE A 33 -2.77 0.10 2.84
C PHE A 33 -3.01 -0.56 1.48
N MET A 34 -4.12 -1.25 1.31
CA MET A 34 -4.45 -1.94 0.07
C MET A 34 -4.65 -0.97 -1.10
N THR A 35 -5.26 0.19 -0.83
CA THR A 35 -5.42 1.24 -1.84
C THR A 35 -4.06 1.73 -2.34
N GLU A 36 -3.13 1.98 -1.44
CA GLU A 36 -1.77 2.40 -1.80
C GLU A 36 -0.98 1.29 -2.51
N TYR A 37 -1.19 0.04 -2.10
CA TYR A 37 -0.56 -1.11 -2.73
C TYR A 37 -1.02 -1.28 -4.19
N GLU A 38 -2.32 -1.13 -4.44
CA GLU A 38 -2.89 -1.16 -5.79
C GLU A 38 -2.31 -0.04 -6.66
N THR A 39 -2.10 1.15 -6.10
CA THR A 39 -1.48 2.26 -6.80
C THR A 39 -0.04 1.93 -7.20
N LEU A 40 0.73 1.30 -6.31
CA LEU A 40 2.08 0.84 -6.62
C LEU A 40 2.07 -0.17 -7.76
N GLU A 41 1.16 -1.14 -7.70
CA GLU A 41 1.03 -2.15 -8.78
C GLU A 41 0.74 -1.49 -10.13
N GLN A 42 -0.14 -0.49 -10.16
CA GLN A 42 -0.44 0.26 -11.38
C GLN A 42 0.80 0.94 -11.96
N TYR A 43 1.60 1.59 -11.11
CA TYR A 43 2.85 2.22 -11.56
C TYR A 43 3.87 1.20 -12.08
N GLU A 44 3.98 0.06 -11.43
CA GLU A 44 4.87 -1.02 -11.86
C GLU A 44 4.42 -1.61 -13.20
N HIS A 45 3.12 -1.78 -13.41
CA HIS A 45 2.56 -2.22 -14.70
C HIS A 45 2.82 -1.19 -15.80
N GLN A 46 2.65 0.08 -15.52
CA GLN A 46 2.94 1.16 -16.47
C GLN A 46 4.41 1.16 -16.86
N LYS A 47 5.30 0.99 -15.89
CA LYS A 47 6.75 0.92 -16.13
C LYS A 47 7.11 -0.28 -16.99
N ALA A 48 6.55 -1.46 -16.69
CA ALA A 48 6.79 -2.67 -17.48
C ALA A 48 6.28 -2.52 -18.92
N ALA A 49 5.13 -1.90 -19.11
CA ALA A 49 4.58 -1.62 -20.44
C ALA A 49 5.47 -0.65 -21.22
N LEU A 50 5.99 0.38 -20.53
CA LEU A 50 6.90 1.35 -21.13
C LEU A 50 8.21 0.69 -21.59
N MET A 51 8.77 -0.19 -20.76
CA MET A 51 9.98 -0.92 -21.09
C MET A 51 9.78 -1.82 -22.31
N ARG A 52 8.64 -2.49 -22.41
CA ARG A 52 8.31 -3.29 -23.60
C ARG A 52 8.20 -2.43 -24.86
N ARG A 53 7.59 -1.25 -24.76
CA ARG A 53 7.54 -0.29 -25.87
C ARG A 53 8.91 0.19 -26.28
N ALA A 54 9.80 0.44 -25.32
CA ALA A 54 11.16 0.85 -25.58
C ALA A 54 11.95 -0.23 -26.34
N GLU A 55 11.82 -1.49 -25.92
CA GLU A 55 12.42 -2.64 -26.61
C GLU A 55 11.91 -2.76 -28.05
N TYR A 56 10.59 -2.65 -28.21
CA TYR A 56 9.96 -2.71 -29.53
C TYR A 56 10.42 -1.57 -30.44
N SER A 57 10.55 -0.37 -29.88
CA SER A 57 11.07 0.81 -30.62
C SER A 57 12.50 0.61 -31.07
N THR A 58 13.32 -0.08 -30.27
CA THR A 58 14.70 -0.42 -30.64
C THR A 58 14.74 -1.33 -31.87
N GLU A 59 13.84 -2.31 -31.95
CA GLU A 59 13.71 -3.17 -33.13
C GLU A 59 13.26 -2.40 -34.37
N LEU A 60 12.46 -1.35 -34.19
CA LEU A 60 11.96 -0.52 -35.28
C LEU A 60 12.97 0.55 -35.73
N LEU A 61 14.11 0.70 -35.08
CA LEU A 61 15.15 1.68 -35.43
C LEU A 61 15.62 1.58 -36.88
N HIS A 62 15.54 0.37 -37.46
CA HIS A 62 15.93 0.14 -38.86
C HIS A 62 14.87 0.62 -39.85
N ILE A 63 13.66 0.89 -39.41
CA ILE A 63 12.50 1.22 -40.26
C ILE A 63 12.15 2.71 -40.12
N LEU A 64 12.35 3.27 -38.91
CA LEU A 64 12.03 4.66 -38.61
C LEU A 64 13.16 5.60 -38.99
N ASP A 65 12.81 6.84 -39.34
CA ASP A 65 13.76 7.94 -39.45
C ASP A 65 14.55 8.05 -38.13
N THR A 66 15.88 8.08 -38.23
CA THR A 66 16.79 8.09 -37.08
C THR A 66 16.47 9.21 -36.09
N ARG A 67 16.16 10.40 -36.61
CA ARG A 67 15.81 11.55 -35.78
C ARG A 67 14.57 11.28 -34.93
N ARG A 68 13.52 10.73 -35.52
CA ARG A 68 12.27 10.41 -34.81
C ARG A 68 12.49 9.28 -33.81
N ALA A 69 13.28 8.30 -34.16
CA ALA A 69 13.61 7.20 -33.25
C ALA A 69 14.35 7.71 -32.02
N VAL A 70 15.31 8.62 -32.16
CA VAL A 70 16.02 9.23 -31.03
C VAL A 70 15.06 10.03 -30.14
N GLU A 71 14.18 10.84 -30.74
CA GLU A 71 13.17 11.60 -29.99
C GLU A 71 12.26 10.68 -29.16
N MET A 72 11.79 9.57 -29.74
CA MET A 72 10.97 8.59 -29.05
C MET A 72 11.72 7.92 -27.89
N MET A 73 12.98 7.58 -28.10
CA MET A 73 13.80 6.99 -27.03
C MET A 73 14.02 7.96 -25.88
N GLU A 74 14.22 9.24 -26.15
CA GLU A 74 14.34 10.27 -25.12
C GLU A 74 13.05 10.44 -24.34
N GLU A 75 11.89 10.42 -25.02
CA GLU A 75 10.58 10.46 -24.39
C GLU A 75 10.36 9.26 -23.46
N PHE A 76 10.70 8.05 -23.91
CA PHE A 76 10.60 6.84 -23.09
C PHE A 76 11.50 6.90 -21.87
N LYS A 77 12.71 7.42 -22.04
CA LYS A 77 13.67 7.58 -20.95
C LYS A 77 13.14 8.54 -19.89
N ALA A 78 12.61 9.70 -20.31
CA ALA A 78 12.03 10.69 -19.39
C ALA A 78 10.83 10.12 -18.65
N GLU A 79 9.93 9.42 -19.35
CA GLU A 79 8.76 8.78 -18.74
C GLU A 79 9.17 7.67 -17.75
N ASN A 80 10.18 6.89 -18.10
CA ASN A 80 10.72 5.84 -17.22
C ASN A 80 11.27 6.44 -15.91
N GLU A 81 12.01 7.54 -15.99
CA GLU A 81 12.52 8.23 -14.80
C GLU A 81 11.37 8.77 -13.94
N ARG A 82 10.34 9.34 -14.56
CA ARG A 82 9.16 9.82 -13.86
C ARG A 82 8.43 8.71 -13.11
N LEU A 83 8.23 7.55 -13.77
CA LEU A 83 7.59 6.39 -13.14
C LEU A 83 8.43 5.81 -12.02
N LYS A 84 9.75 5.79 -12.20
CA LYS A 84 10.70 5.33 -11.18
C LYS A 84 10.60 6.18 -9.91
N ASP A 85 10.50 7.50 -10.05
CA ASP A 85 10.34 8.42 -8.93
C ASP A 85 8.98 8.22 -8.23
N ARG A 86 7.91 8.03 -9.00
CA ARG A 86 6.58 7.73 -8.46
C ARG A 86 6.56 6.41 -7.69
N ILE A 87 7.21 5.38 -8.21
CA ILE A 87 7.32 4.08 -7.55
C ILE A 87 8.06 4.22 -6.22
N SER A 88 9.17 4.95 -6.19
CA SER A 88 9.93 5.20 -4.97
C SER A 88 9.10 5.93 -3.93
N GLU A 89 8.39 6.98 -4.32
CA GLU A 89 7.49 7.73 -3.43
C GLU A 89 6.34 6.85 -2.92
N GLN A 90 5.74 6.05 -3.81
CA GLN A 90 4.65 5.16 -3.43
C GLN A 90 5.11 4.08 -2.45
N LYS A 91 6.31 3.55 -2.59
CA LYS A 91 6.91 2.60 -1.63
C LYS A 91 7.10 3.25 -0.27
N ARG A 92 7.50 4.52 -0.24
CA ARG A 92 7.63 5.27 1.01
C ARG A 92 6.28 5.42 1.71
N ILE A 93 5.23 5.79 0.96
CA ILE A 93 3.86 5.89 1.48
C ILE A 93 3.40 4.53 2.04
N LEU A 94 3.65 3.45 1.32
CA LEU A 94 3.30 2.10 1.75
C LEU A 94 4.02 1.70 3.04
N THR A 95 5.28 2.08 3.22
CA THR A 95 6.01 1.83 4.45
C THR A 95 5.32 2.50 5.65
N TYR A 96 4.88 3.75 5.50
CA TYR A 96 4.12 4.43 6.54
C TYR A 96 2.79 3.73 6.84
N LYS A 97 2.04 3.40 5.80
CA LYS A 97 0.75 2.70 5.94
C LYS A 97 0.93 1.33 6.58
N ALA A 98 1.99 0.61 6.23
CA ALA A 98 2.33 -0.67 6.84
C ALA A 98 2.57 -0.54 8.35
N LYS A 99 3.28 0.50 8.78
CA LYS A 99 3.50 0.76 10.22
C LYS A 99 2.20 0.95 10.97
N TYR A 100 1.29 1.77 10.43
CA TYR A 100 -0.01 2.01 11.06
C TYR A 100 -0.86 0.74 11.09
N LEU A 101 -0.84 -0.04 10.01
CA LEU A 101 -1.56 -1.30 9.95
C LEU A 101 -1.06 -2.30 11.00
N MET A 102 0.26 -2.44 11.13
CA MET A 102 0.83 -3.35 12.12
C MET A 102 0.57 -2.89 13.56
N ARG A 103 0.52 -1.58 13.79
CA ARG A 103 0.11 -1.04 15.09
C ARG A 103 -1.35 -1.40 15.40
N ALA A 104 -2.24 -1.31 14.42
CA ALA A 104 -3.62 -1.72 14.60
C ALA A 104 -3.74 -3.21 14.91
N VAL A 105 -2.91 -4.06 14.29
CA VAL A 105 -2.85 -5.50 14.58
C VAL A 105 -2.42 -5.74 16.04
N GLU A 106 -1.43 -5.00 16.54
CA GLU A 106 -1.01 -5.11 17.94
C GLU A 106 -2.14 -4.77 18.91
N PHE A 107 -2.92 -3.73 18.62
CA PHE A 107 -4.09 -3.38 19.42
C PHE A 107 -5.16 -4.49 19.39
N LEU A 108 -5.35 -5.15 18.23
CA LEU A 108 -6.27 -6.28 18.14
C LEU A 108 -5.85 -7.44 19.03
N LYS A 109 -4.55 -7.72 19.13
CA LYS A 109 -4.02 -8.75 20.03
C LYS A 109 -4.32 -8.44 21.49
N GLU A 110 -4.27 -7.18 21.89
CA GLU A 110 -4.59 -6.75 23.26
C GLU A 110 -6.04 -7.06 23.65
N VAL A 111 -6.95 -7.13 22.69
CA VAL A 111 -8.37 -7.44 22.91
C VAL A 111 -8.75 -8.84 22.41
N ASP A 112 -7.77 -9.73 22.26
CA ASP A 112 -7.94 -11.12 21.85
C ASP A 112 -8.65 -11.31 20.50
N ILE A 113 -8.42 -10.39 19.57
CA ILE A 113 -8.92 -10.53 18.21
C ILE A 113 -7.75 -10.89 17.31
N GLN A 114 -7.86 -12.03 16.63
CA GLN A 114 -6.85 -12.44 15.63
C GLN A 114 -7.14 -11.77 14.29
N ALA A 115 -6.11 -11.16 13.72
CA ALA A 115 -6.16 -10.57 12.40
C ALA A 115 -5.46 -11.50 11.42
N THR A 116 -6.16 -11.93 10.38
CA THR A 116 -5.61 -12.75 9.31
C THR A 116 -5.96 -12.09 7.97
N SER A 117 -4.94 -11.75 7.21
CA SER A 117 -5.12 -11.20 5.86
C SER A 117 -3.81 -11.33 5.08
N PRO A 118 -3.85 -11.68 3.78
CA PRO A 118 -2.66 -11.65 2.93
C PRO A 118 -1.97 -10.29 2.91
N ALA A 119 -2.71 -9.20 3.11
CA ALA A 119 -2.16 -7.85 3.17
C ALA A 119 -1.15 -7.67 4.31
N LEU A 120 -1.30 -8.42 5.41
CA LEU A 120 -0.37 -8.34 6.54
C LEU A 120 1.01 -8.88 6.19
N GLU A 121 1.11 -9.90 5.36
CA GLU A 121 2.39 -10.42 4.86
C GLU A 121 3.07 -9.38 3.97
N ILE A 122 2.30 -8.70 3.12
CA ILE A 122 2.80 -7.63 2.25
C ILE A 122 3.30 -6.47 3.11
N ALA A 123 2.53 -6.06 4.11
CA ALA A 123 2.92 -4.98 5.03
C ALA A 123 4.20 -5.31 5.79
N ALA A 124 4.33 -6.53 6.30
CA ALA A 124 5.52 -7.00 7.00
C ALA A 124 6.77 -6.94 6.09
N LYS A 125 6.62 -7.28 4.83
CA LYS A 125 7.68 -7.19 3.83
C LYS A 125 8.18 -5.75 3.66
N PHE A 126 7.28 -4.78 3.58
CA PHE A 126 7.65 -3.36 3.47
C PHE A 126 8.39 -2.86 4.71
N LEU A 127 8.05 -3.37 5.89
CA LEU A 127 8.71 -2.97 7.13
C LEU A 127 10.08 -3.60 7.31
N ASN A 128 10.34 -4.76 6.72
CA ASN A 128 11.61 -5.49 6.82
C ASN A 128 12.60 -5.12 5.72
N ASP A 129 12.16 -4.42 4.71
CA ASP A 129 13.02 -3.86 3.68
C ASP A 129 13.52 -2.48 4.12
#